data_a5b6184ffa7f29027b9843fc1283f272
#
_entry.id   a5b6184ffa7f29027b9843fc1283f272
#
_cell.length_a   1.000
_cell.length_b   1.000
_cell.length_c   1.000
_cell.angle_alpha   90.00
_cell.angle_beta   90.00
_cell.angle_gamma   90.00
#
_symmetry.space_group_name_H-M   'P 1'
#
loop_
_entity.id
_entity.type
_entity.pdbx_description
1 polymer ?
#
loop_
_entity_poly.entity_id
_entity_poly.type
_entity_poly.pdbx_seq_one_letter_code
_entity_poly.pdbx_strand_id
1 'polypeptide(L)'
;MKNIQLLLSQHVGAPCAPVVKAGDTVKRGTLVAEPTGLGANIFSSVDGVVKEVLDDRVVIEPAKEQSCDYEKIPEGSYLEMVKAAGIVGMGGAGFPAGIKFDVKWDNEGYVLVNASECEPGLKHNIAQIEADPEKVVRGAKYIKEISGAKKAIIAIKKINKKAVEAIDRAIANEPDVDRQLLPDFYPAGDERAIVRECLGDELKPEQLPTAAMAIVSNVETVARVAEAIEDRKPSFLKNVTVRGKMVGGGDAHILMDVPVAMAVSDVIALAGEMKEEYGEIIMGGSYTGLPCTLDDPIKKMTGALYITETFEDLKQAETGILVCASGGNINRMRDLATKYNANVVCECFCENAIEQKNGARKCARPGLCPGQEDNLKAITDAGAKYLLFGNCSDCADSVVNKAKGMTLIHQTDHAMKAAGEPLIREMTAAMNISQDLKVED
;
A
#
# COMPACT_ATOMS: atom_id res chain seq x y z
N MET A 1 -22.53 1.74 13.15
CA MET A 1 -21.72 2.25 12.00
C MET A 1 -22.08 3.72 11.79
N LYS A 2 -21.08 4.59 11.71
CA LYS A 2 -21.24 6.01 11.38
C LYS A 2 -21.68 6.20 9.93
N ASN A 3 -22.02 7.45 9.55
CA ASN A 3 -22.28 7.76 8.14
C ASN A 3 -21.07 7.42 7.27
N ILE A 4 -21.34 6.84 6.10
CA ILE A 4 -20.34 6.57 5.08
C ILE A 4 -20.01 7.87 4.34
N GLN A 5 -18.72 8.21 4.19
CA GLN A 5 -18.27 9.44 3.57
C GLN A 5 -17.47 9.14 2.30
N LEU A 6 -18.16 9.00 1.18
CA LEU A 6 -17.52 8.71 -0.13
C LEU A 6 -16.86 9.95 -0.68
N LEU A 7 -15.54 10.05 -0.52
CA LEU A 7 -14.76 11.16 -1.09
C LEU A 7 -14.83 11.13 -2.62
N LEU A 8 -15.05 12.28 -3.26
CA LEU A 8 -15.10 12.42 -4.72
C LEU A 8 -13.68 12.38 -5.35
N SER A 9 -12.64 12.60 -4.54
CA SER A 9 -11.24 12.48 -4.93
C SER A 9 -10.54 11.40 -4.07
N GLN A 10 -10.67 10.14 -4.45
CA GLN A 10 -10.07 9.00 -3.73
C GLN A 10 -9.16 8.11 -4.61
N HIS A 11 -8.77 8.59 -5.78
CA HIS A 11 -7.88 7.88 -6.72
C HIS A 11 -7.05 8.88 -7.52
N VAL A 12 -6.08 8.40 -8.28
CA VAL A 12 -5.30 9.23 -9.22
C VAL A 12 -6.21 9.72 -10.34
N GLY A 13 -6.14 11.01 -10.64
CA GLY A 13 -6.88 11.66 -11.72
C GLY A 13 -7.78 12.79 -11.23
N ALA A 14 -8.83 13.08 -11.99
CA ALA A 14 -9.79 14.13 -11.68
C ALA A 14 -10.79 13.68 -10.60
N PRO A 15 -11.31 14.60 -9.78
CA PRO A 15 -12.44 14.32 -8.91
C PRO A 15 -13.64 13.80 -9.69
N CYS A 16 -14.43 12.91 -9.08
CA CYS A 16 -15.69 12.44 -9.66
C CYS A 16 -16.82 13.45 -9.45
N ALA A 17 -17.78 13.47 -10.38
CA ALA A 17 -19.02 14.19 -10.23
C ALA A 17 -20.11 13.30 -9.64
N PRO A 18 -20.85 13.73 -8.61
CA PRO A 18 -21.98 12.97 -8.06
C PRO A 18 -23.08 12.77 -9.10
N VAL A 19 -23.65 11.57 -9.14
CA VAL A 19 -24.83 11.23 -9.96
C VAL A 19 -26.08 10.98 -9.13
N VAL A 20 -25.97 11.13 -7.81
CA VAL A 20 -27.06 11.02 -6.83
C VAL A 20 -27.32 12.37 -6.16
N LYS A 21 -28.46 12.48 -5.50
CA LYS A 21 -28.86 13.67 -4.73
C LYS A 21 -29.33 13.31 -3.33
N ALA A 22 -29.36 14.26 -2.42
CA ALA A 22 -29.88 14.08 -1.07
C ALA A 22 -31.32 13.54 -1.12
N GLY A 23 -31.59 12.53 -0.29
CA GLY A 23 -32.85 11.79 -0.22
C GLY A 23 -32.91 10.55 -1.11
N ASP A 24 -31.99 10.33 -2.03
CA ASP A 24 -31.97 9.12 -2.85
C ASP A 24 -31.66 7.88 -1.98
N THR A 25 -32.42 6.80 -2.20
CA THR A 25 -32.13 5.50 -1.61
C THR A 25 -31.07 4.79 -2.46
N VAL A 26 -30.04 4.27 -1.81
CA VAL A 26 -28.94 3.54 -2.45
C VAL A 26 -28.81 2.14 -1.85
N LYS A 27 -28.34 1.21 -2.67
CA LYS A 27 -27.94 -0.13 -2.27
C LYS A 27 -26.42 -0.27 -2.38
N ARG A 28 -25.86 -1.29 -1.79
CA ARG A 28 -24.48 -1.70 -2.08
C ARG A 28 -24.30 -1.84 -3.59
N GLY A 29 -23.27 -1.25 -4.13
CA GLY A 29 -23.01 -1.26 -5.58
C GLY A 29 -23.76 -0.20 -6.40
N THR A 30 -24.68 0.60 -5.82
CA THR A 30 -25.27 1.75 -6.53
C THR A 30 -24.18 2.73 -6.92
N LEU A 31 -24.16 3.15 -8.20
CA LEU A 31 -23.25 4.18 -8.70
C LEU A 31 -23.56 5.52 -8.04
N VAL A 32 -22.58 6.10 -7.37
CA VAL A 32 -22.72 7.36 -6.62
C VAL A 32 -22.06 8.54 -7.32
N ALA A 33 -20.91 8.30 -7.96
CA ALA A 33 -20.21 9.34 -8.70
C ALA A 33 -19.41 8.75 -9.87
N GLU A 34 -19.31 9.53 -10.94
CA GLU A 34 -18.58 9.19 -12.17
C GLU A 34 -17.35 10.10 -12.35
N PRO A 35 -16.25 9.59 -12.95
CA PRO A 35 -15.07 10.40 -13.20
C PRO A 35 -15.33 11.49 -14.23
N THR A 36 -14.83 12.71 -13.97
CA THR A 36 -14.92 13.84 -14.90
C THR A 36 -13.79 13.88 -15.94
N GLY A 37 -12.87 12.91 -15.84
CA GLY A 37 -11.70 12.75 -16.71
C GLY A 37 -11.01 11.44 -16.41
N LEU A 38 -9.67 11.43 -16.29
CA LEU A 38 -8.94 10.26 -15.76
C LEU A 38 -9.49 9.92 -14.38
N GLY A 39 -10.01 8.71 -14.18
CA GLY A 39 -10.61 8.33 -12.91
C GLY A 39 -11.31 6.98 -12.95
N ALA A 40 -12.08 6.68 -11.91
CA ALA A 40 -12.81 5.44 -11.72
C ALA A 40 -14.12 5.70 -10.99
N ASN A 41 -15.17 4.98 -11.32
CA ASN A 41 -16.48 5.05 -10.69
C ASN A 41 -16.41 4.86 -9.17
N ILE A 42 -17.30 5.55 -8.46
CA ILE A 42 -17.47 5.46 -7.00
C ILE A 42 -18.87 4.90 -6.72
N PHE A 43 -18.92 3.88 -5.88
CA PHE A 43 -20.14 3.15 -5.55
C PHE A 43 -20.47 3.26 -4.07
N SER A 44 -21.76 3.16 -3.73
CA SER A 44 -22.17 2.95 -2.36
C SER A 44 -21.65 1.61 -1.85
N SER A 45 -21.00 1.63 -0.70
CA SER A 45 -20.52 0.42 -0.02
C SER A 45 -21.53 -0.19 0.94
N VAL A 46 -22.69 0.49 1.11
CA VAL A 46 -23.76 0.12 2.05
C VAL A 46 -25.12 0.35 1.42
N ASP A 47 -26.15 -0.31 1.97
CA ASP A 47 -27.54 0.07 1.78
C ASP A 47 -27.85 1.28 2.68
N GLY A 48 -28.56 2.28 2.16
CA GLY A 48 -28.85 3.48 2.94
C GLY A 48 -29.56 4.58 2.16
N VAL A 49 -29.47 5.80 2.68
CA VAL A 49 -30.03 7.01 2.06
C VAL A 49 -28.94 8.06 1.95
N VAL A 50 -28.83 8.69 0.79
CA VAL A 50 -27.95 9.85 0.59
C VAL A 50 -28.42 10.98 1.48
N LYS A 51 -27.64 11.29 2.50
CA LYS A 51 -27.95 12.35 3.45
C LYS A 51 -27.60 13.73 2.91
N GLU A 52 -26.40 13.84 2.33
CA GLU A 52 -25.84 15.08 1.82
C GLU A 52 -24.96 14.82 0.60
N VAL A 53 -24.93 15.78 -0.31
CA VAL A 53 -23.95 15.83 -1.41
C VAL A 53 -23.18 17.14 -1.25
N LEU A 54 -21.88 17.03 -0.93
CA LEU A 54 -20.96 18.14 -0.70
C LEU A 54 -19.99 18.26 -1.88
N ASP A 55 -19.23 19.35 -1.93
CA ASP A 55 -18.28 19.61 -3.02
C ASP A 55 -17.17 18.54 -3.12
N ASP A 56 -16.80 17.91 -1.99
CA ASP A 56 -15.70 16.96 -1.90
C ASP A 56 -16.15 15.52 -1.60
N ARG A 57 -17.42 15.29 -1.22
CA ARG A 57 -17.91 13.97 -0.82
C ARG A 57 -19.42 13.80 -0.92
N VAL A 58 -19.86 12.55 -0.96
CA VAL A 58 -21.26 12.14 -0.74
C VAL A 58 -21.35 11.45 0.59
N VAL A 59 -22.29 11.88 1.44
CA VAL A 59 -22.55 11.30 2.76
C VAL A 59 -23.79 10.41 2.69
N ILE A 60 -23.64 9.15 3.09
CA ILE A 60 -24.74 8.17 3.13
C ILE A 60 -24.99 7.79 4.57
N GLU A 61 -26.25 7.89 4.99
CA GLU A 61 -26.75 7.32 6.25
C GLU A 61 -27.05 5.83 6.01
N PRO A 62 -26.27 4.91 6.66
CA PRO A 62 -26.47 3.49 6.44
C PRO A 62 -27.79 2.99 6.99
N ALA A 63 -28.47 2.08 6.29
CA ALA A 63 -29.59 1.34 6.82
C ALA A 63 -29.16 0.50 8.04
N LYS A 64 -30.09 0.24 8.96
CA LYS A 64 -29.81 -0.59 10.16
C LYS A 64 -29.46 -2.01 9.78
N GLU A 65 -30.13 -2.55 8.79
CA GLU A 65 -29.87 -3.88 8.21
C GLU A 65 -29.21 -3.71 6.86
N GLN A 66 -28.14 -4.46 6.62
CA GLN A 66 -27.39 -4.46 5.39
C GLN A 66 -27.64 -5.76 4.62
N SER A 67 -28.00 -5.66 3.35
CA SER A 67 -28.11 -6.82 2.48
C SER A 67 -26.75 -7.41 2.13
N CYS A 68 -26.72 -8.71 1.81
CA CYS A 68 -25.56 -9.31 1.14
C CYS A 68 -25.58 -9.06 -0.38
N ASP A 69 -26.73 -8.67 -0.94
CA ASP A 69 -26.89 -8.37 -2.36
C ASP A 69 -26.28 -7.01 -2.72
N TYR A 70 -26.01 -6.82 -3.99
CA TYR A 70 -25.47 -5.57 -4.53
C TYR A 70 -25.98 -5.32 -5.95
N GLU A 71 -25.97 -4.06 -6.37
CA GLU A 71 -26.23 -3.71 -7.77
C GLU A 71 -25.07 -4.14 -8.66
N LYS A 72 -25.37 -4.92 -9.70
CA LYS A 72 -24.39 -5.46 -10.62
C LYS A 72 -24.03 -4.44 -11.70
N ILE A 73 -22.74 -4.39 -12.08
CA ILE A 73 -22.30 -3.64 -13.26
C ILE A 73 -22.89 -4.23 -14.56
N PRO A 74 -22.95 -3.44 -15.65
CA PRO A 74 -23.35 -3.96 -16.97
C PRO A 74 -22.43 -5.09 -17.45
N GLU A 75 -22.97 -5.98 -18.28
CA GLU A 75 -22.18 -6.94 -19.06
C GLU A 75 -21.45 -6.22 -20.20
N GLY A 76 -20.29 -6.74 -20.58
CA GLY A 76 -19.47 -6.19 -21.65
C GLY A 76 -18.19 -6.99 -21.83
N SER A 77 -17.26 -6.50 -22.62
CA SER A 77 -15.91 -7.05 -22.65
C SER A 77 -15.24 -6.96 -21.28
N TYR A 78 -14.25 -7.78 -21.00
CA TYR A 78 -13.54 -7.76 -19.71
C TYR A 78 -13.00 -6.38 -19.35
N LEU A 79 -12.46 -5.65 -20.31
CA LEU A 79 -11.96 -4.29 -20.09
C LEU A 79 -13.10 -3.32 -19.73
N GLU A 80 -14.23 -3.38 -20.42
CA GLU A 80 -15.40 -2.55 -20.09
C GLU A 80 -15.93 -2.86 -18.70
N MET A 81 -15.99 -4.14 -18.31
CA MET A 81 -16.42 -4.56 -16.98
C MET A 81 -15.45 -4.05 -15.89
N VAL A 82 -14.12 -4.10 -16.12
CA VAL A 82 -13.13 -3.56 -15.19
C VAL A 82 -13.29 -2.03 -15.04
N LYS A 83 -13.52 -1.31 -16.15
CA LYS A 83 -13.81 0.14 -16.15
C LYS A 83 -15.10 0.43 -15.40
N ALA A 84 -16.18 -0.28 -15.74
CA ALA A 84 -17.49 -0.15 -15.11
C ALA A 84 -17.44 -0.43 -13.60
N ALA A 85 -16.67 -1.44 -13.16
CA ALA A 85 -16.50 -1.76 -11.73
C ALA A 85 -15.74 -0.73 -10.91
N GLY A 86 -15.14 0.27 -11.54
CA GLY A 86 -14.41 1.33 -10.84
C GLY A 86 -13.19 0.83 -10.07
N ILE A 87 -12.50 -0.18 -10.59
CA ILE A 87 -11.31 -0.77 -9.97
C ILE A 87 -10.13 0.19 -10.10
N VAL A 88 -9.38 0.36 -9.02
CA VAL A 88 -8.14 1.14 -8.95
C VAL A 88 -7.01 0.28 -8.40
N GLY A 89 -5.78 0.76 -8.49
CA GLY A 89 -4.63 0.11 -7.85
C GLY A 89 -4.77 0.14 -6.32
N MET A 90 -5.19 -0.96 -5.71
CA MET A 90 -5.55 -1.07 -4.29
C MET A 90 -4.34 -1.24 -3.36
N GLY A 91 -3.14 -1.38 -3.90
CA GLY A 91 -1.88 -1.48 -3.15
C GLY A 91 -1.25 -0.12 -2.81
N GLY A 92 -2.01 0.98 -2.81
CA GLY A 92 -1.58 2.32 -2.41
C GLY A 92 -1.56 3.36 -3.54
N ALA A 93 -1.28 2.98 -4.79
CA ALA A 93 -1.13 3.94 -5.91
C ALA A 93 -2.46 4.57 -6.38
N GLY A 94 -3.57 3.85 -6.31
CA GLY A 94 -4.90 4.38 -6.69
C GLY A 94 -5.06 4.73 -8.16
N PHE A 95 -4.22 4.20 -9.07
CA PHE A 95 -4.36 4.46 -10.50
C PHE A 95 -5.51 3.62 -11.09
N PRO A 96 -6.38 4.20 -11.95
CA PRO A 96 -7.51 3.48 -12.55
C PRO A 96 -7.07 2.24 -13.32
N ALA A 97 -7.52 1.06 -12.88
CA ALA A 97 -7.08 -0.23 -13.41
C ALA A 97 -7.49 -0.41 -14.88
N GLY A 98 -8.69 0.01 -15.26
CA GLY A 98 -9.18 -0.09 -16.63
C GLY A 98 -8.37 0.75 -17.64
N ILE A 99 -7.64 1.77 -17.19
CA ILE A 99 -6.69 2.53 -18.03
C ILE A 99 -5.33 1.83 -18.05
N LYS A 100 -4.88 1.35 -16.88
CA LYS A 100 -3.61 0.62 -16.75
C LYS A 100 -3.58 -0.64 -17.64
N PHE A 101 -4.70 -1.32 -17.78
CA PHE A 101 -4.81 -2.58 -18.52
C PHE A 101 -5.15 -2.38 -20.01
N ASP A 102 -5.53 -1.17 -20.43
CA ASP A 102 -5.89 -0.84 -21.81
C ASP A 102 -4.64 -0.72 -22.69
N VAL A 103 -3.91 -1.79 -22.80
CA VAL A 103 -2.77 -1.99 -23.70
C VAL A 103 -3.05 -3.17 -24.60
N LYS A 104 -2.33 -3.28 -25.73
CA LYS A 104 -2.46 -4.40 -26.66
C LYS A 104 -1.08 -4.90 -27.05
N TRP A 105 -0.72 -6.08 -26.57
CA TRP A 105 0.63 -6.63 -26.73
C TRP A 105 0.67 -7.93 -27.58
N ASP A 106 -0.25 -8.22 -28.37
CA ASP A 106 -0.23 -9.28 -29.40
C ASP A 106 0.59 -10.53 -28.99
N ASN A 107 0.29 -11.10 -27.84
CA ASN A 107 0.99 -12.24 -27.21
C ASN A 107 2.46 -11.94 -26.82
N GLU A 108 2.76 -10.70 -26.50
CA GLU A 108 4.02 -10.28 -25.89
C GLU A 108 3.75 -9.69 -24.49
N GLY A 109 4.80 -9.27 -23.79
CA GLY A 109 4.66 -8.62 -22.48
C GLY A 109 4.19 -9.51 -21.34
N TYR A 110 4.05 -8.94 -20.17
CA TYR A 110 3.82 -9.66 -18.91
C TYR A 110 2.83 -8.96 -17.99
N VAL A 111 2.02 -9.75 -17.30
CA VAL A 111 1.25 -9.32 -16.13
C VAL A 111 2.02 -9.75 -14.87
N LEU A 112 2.50 -8.79 -14.09
CA LEU A 112 3.23 -9.04 -12.86
C LEU A 112 2.30 -8.77 -11.66
N VAL A 113 1.88 -9.84 -10.98
CA VAL A 113 1.06 -9.72 -9.77
C VAL A 113 1.95 -9.47 -8.59
N ASN A 114 1.86 -8.28 -8.01
CA ASN A 114 2.62 -7.89 -6.83
C ASN A 114 2.01 -8.49 -5.56
N ALA A 115 2.53 -9.63 -5.14
CA ALA A 115 2.22 -10.34 -3.90
C ALA A 115 3.32 -10.19 -2.84
N SER A 116 4.18 -9.16 -2.96
CA SER A 116 5.30 -8.99 -2.03
C SER A 116 4.86 -8.56 -0.64
N GLU A 117 3.73 -7.81 -0.53
CA GLU A 117 3.26 -7.17 0.70
C GLU A 117 4.44 -6.57 1.49
N CYS A 118 5.17 -5.65 0.83
CA CYS A 118 6.48 -5.23 1.31
C CYS A 118 6.45 -4.24 2.48
N GLU A 119 5.34 -3.54 2.70
CA GLU A 119 5.15 -2.68 3.87
C GLU A 119 5.14 -3.55 5.14
N PRO A 120 6.06 -3.33 6.10
CA PRO A 120 6.14 -4.18 7.28
C PRO A 120 4.83 -4.18 8.07
N GLY A 121 4.44 -5.36 8.50
CA GLY A 121 3.26 -5.57 9.32
C GLY A 121 1.92 -5.67 8.58
N LEU A 122 1.85 -5.40 7.28
CA LEU A 122 0.66 -5.71 6.47
C LEU A 122 0.54 -7.22 6.27
N LYS A 123 -0.70 -7.73 6.26
CA LYS A 123 -0.98 -9.17 6.14
C LYS A 123 -2.18 -9.51 5.25
N HIS A 124 -2.98 -8.53 4.85
CA HIS A 124 -4.27 -8.78 4.17
C HIS A 124 -4.13 -9.40 2.78
N ASN A 125 -3.10 -9.01 1.99
CA ASN A 125 -2.89 -9.61 0.66
C ASN A 125 -2.40 -11.06 0.76
N ILE A 126 -1.53 -11.37 1.73
CA ILE A 126 -1.07 -12.73 1.98
C ILE A 126 -2.23 -13.60 2.48
N ALA A 127 -3.04 -13.09 3.40
CA ALA A 127 -4.24 -13.79 3.87
C ALA A 127 -5.24 -14.06 2.74
N GLN A 128 -5.40 -13.14 1.81
CA GLN A 128 -6.24 -13.32 0.63
C GLN A 128 -5.73 -14.45 -0.28
N ILE A 129 -4.42 -14.52 -0.50
CA ILE A 129 -3.81 -15.62 -1.27
C ILE A 129 -4.01 -16.96 -0.55
N GLU A 130 -3.81 -17.00 0.78
CA GLU A 130 -3.99 -18.22 1.56
C GLU A 130 -5.44 -18.69 1.57
N ALA A 131 -6.42 -17.77 1.49
CA ALA A 131 -7.85 -18.08 1.50
C ALA A 131 -8.39 -18.50 0.11
N ASP A 132 -7.98 -17.82 -0.97
CA ASP A 132 -8.48 -18.07 -2.33
C ASP A 132 -7.40 -17.73 -3.38
N PRO A 133 -6.36 -18.56 -3.51
CA PRO A 133 -5.29 -18.35 -4.49
C PRO A 133 -5.80 -18.47 -5.93
N GLU A 134 -6.81 -19.30 -6.17
CA GLU A 134 -7.41 -19.50 -7.49
C GLU A 134 -8.06 -18.21 -8.03
N LYS A 135 -8.71 -17.42 -7.17
CA LYS A 135 -9.26 -16.11 -7.57
C LYS A 135 -8.16 -15.17 -8.06
N VAL A 136 -7.02 -15.14 -7.40
CA VAL A 136 -5.85 -14.34 -7.81
C VAL A 136 -5.33 -14.82 -9.17
N VAL A 137 -5.23 -16.13 -9.38
CA VAL A 137 -4.81 -16.73 -10.66
C VAL A 137 -5.79 -16.37 -11.77
N ARG A 138 -7.11 -16.54 -11.57
CA ARG A 138 -8.13 -16.16 -12.56
C ARG A 138 -8.08 -14.67 -12.89
N GLY A 139 -7.98 -13.79 -11.89
CA GLY A 139 -7.84 -12.34 -12.10
C GLY A 139 -6.61 -11.98 -12.92
N ALA A 140 -5.46 -12.62 -12.67
CA ALA A 140 -4.24 -12.44 -13.46
C ALA A 140 -4.44 -12.89 -14.92
N LYS A 141 -5.14 -13.99 -15.16
CA LYS A 141 -5.49 -14.48 -16.52
C LYS A 141 -6.41 -13.51 -17.25
N TYR A 142 -7.41 -12.93 -16.57
CA TYR A 142 -8.27 -11.91 -17.18
C TYR A 142 -7.47 -10.65 -17.58
N ILE A 143 -6.55 -10.18 -16.74
CA ILE A 143 -5.69 -9.04 -17.10
C ILE A 143 -4.78 -9.40 -18.28
N LYS A 144 -4.24 -10.63 -18.31
CA LYS A 144 -3.45 -11.16 -19.43
C LYS A 144 -4.28 -11.14 -20.73
N GLU A 145 -5.52 -11.58 -20.69
CA GLU A 145 -6.41 -11.58 -21.87
C GLU A 145 -6.76 -10.15 -22.31
N ILE A 146 -7.08 -9.25 -21.37
CA ILE A 146 -7.36 -7.83 -21.67
C ILE A 146 -6.18 -7.17 -22.39
N SER A 147 -4.97 -7.38 -21.88
CA SER A 147 -3.74 -6.73 -22.38
C SER A 147 -3.11 -7.41 -23.59
N GLY A 148 -3.49 -8.67 -23.89
CA GLY A 148 -2.81 -9.50 -24.87
C GLY A 148 -1.41 -9.95 -24.43
N ALA A 149 -1.10 -9.93 -23.12
CA ALA A 149 0.17 -10.39 -22.59
C ALA A 149 0.35 -11.89 -22.79
N LYS A 150 1.60 -12.34 -22.98
CA LYS A 150 1.92 -13.76 -23.16
C LYS A 150 1.83 -14.56 -21.87
N LYS A 151 2.10 -13.93 -20.71
CA LYS A 151 2.26 -14.62 -19.44
C LYS A 151 1.90 -13.75 -18.25
N ALA A 152 1.39 -14.37 -17.17
CA ALA A 152 1.28 -13.75 -15.86
C ALA A 152 2.35 -14.34 -14.92
N ILE A 153 2.92 -13.51 -14.02
CA ILE A 153 3.91 -13.93 -13.02
C ILE A 153 3.47 -13.39 -11.66
N ILE A 154 3.30 -14.28 -10.68
CA ILE A 154 2.96 -13.91 -9.31
C ILE A 154 4.25 -13.76 -8.52
N ALA A 155 4.62 -12.51 -8.20
CA ALA A 155 5.84 -12.16 -7.50
C ALA A 155 5.58 -12.10 -5.99
N ILE A 156 6.08 -13.09 -5.24
CA ILE A 156 5.81 -13.28 -3.82
C ILE A 156 7.09 -13.48 -3.02
N LYS A 157 7.20 -12.91 -1.81
CA LYS A 157 8.35 -13.13 -0.93
C LYS A 157 8.44 -14.58 -0.48
N LYS A 158 9.63 -15.18 -0.57
CA LYS A 158 9.91 -16.57 -0.17
C LYS A 158 9.58 -16.89 1.31
N ILE A 159 9.54 -15.87 2.17
CA ILE A 159 9.22 -16.02 3.59
C ILE A 159 7.76 -16.41 3.83
N ASN A 160 6.84 -16.08 2.92
CA ASN A 160 5.40 -16.38 3.00
C ASN A 160 5.09 -17.82 2.54
N LYS A 161 5.68 -18.81 3.21
CA LYS A 161 5.67 -20.23 2.79
C LYS A 161 4.29 -20.77 2.48
N LYS A 162 3.28 -20.54 3.35
CA LYS A 162 1.91 -21.02 3.14
C LYS A 162 1.26 -20.44 1.87
N ALA A 163 1.42 -19.14 1.66
CA ALA A 163 0.91 -18.48 0.47
C ALA A 163 1.65 -18.94 -0.79
N VAL A 164 2.98 -19.17 -0.72
CA VAL A 164 3.77 -19.77 -1.81
C VAL A 164 3.24 -21.14 -2.17
N GLU A 165 3.03 -22.03 -1.20
CA GLU A 165 2.46 -23.38 -1.42
C GLU A 165 1.03 -23.30 -2.00
N ALA A 166 0.22 -22.32 -1.57
CA ALA A 166 -1.13 -22.12 -2.11
C ALA A 166 -1.06 -21.70 -3.59
N ILE A 167 -0.20 -20.75 -3.95
CA ILE A 167 0.03 -20.36 -5.34
C ILE A 167 0.54 -21.54 -6.16
N ASP A 168 1.52 -22.30 -5.67
CA ASP A 168 2.07 -23.46 -6.40
C ASP A 168 1.00 -24.50 -6.76
N ARG A 169 0.05 -24.74 -5.85
CA ARG A 169 -1.10 -25.60 -6.14
C ARG A 169 -2.04 -25.00 -7.17
N ALA A 170 -2.34 -23.70 -7.04
CA ALA A 170 -3.29 -23.02 -7.93
C ALA A 170 -2.80 -22.91 -9.36
N ILE A 171 -1.48 -22.76 -9.58
CA ILE A 171 -0.88 -22.63 -10.91
C ILE A 171 -0.44 -23.96 -11.52
N ALA A 172 -0.56 -25.11 -10.83
CA ALA A 172 -0.02 -26.39 -11.26
C ALA A 172 -0.48 -26.83 -12.67
N ASN A 173 -1.68 -26.43 -13.09
CA ASN A 173 -2.25 -26.72 -14.40
C ASN A 173 -2.45 -25.47 -15.28
N GLU A 174 -1.76 -24.37 -14.96
CA GLU A 174 -1.88 -23.09 -15.65
C GLU A 174 -0.57 -22.73 -16.37
N PRO A 175 -0.38 -23.17 -17.63
CA PRO A 175 0.90 -23.04 -18.33
C PRO A 175 1.32 -21.59 -18.60
N ASP A 176 0.36 -20.66 -18.57
CA ASP A 176 0.60 -19.23 -18.81
C ASP A 176 0.77 -18.42 -17.52
N VAL A 177 0.80 -19.08 -16.35
CA VAL A 177 0.98 -18.42 -15.06
C VAL A 177 2.16 -19.03 -14.34
N ASP A 178 3.14 -18.19 -14.01
CA ASP A 178 4.32 -18.56 -13.24
C ASP A 178 4.34 -17.87 -11.87
N ARG A 179 5.27 -18.30 -11.05
CA ARG A 179 5.61 -17.67 -9.79
C ARG A 179 7.08 -17.22 -9.79
N GLN A 180 7.33 -15.99 -9.29
CA GLN A 180 8.66 -15.49 -8.98
C GLN A 180 8.82 -15.36 -7.46
N LEU A 181 9.84 -16.00 -6.89
CA LEU A 181 10.20 -15.80 -5.49
C LEU A 181 11.05 -14.55 -5.33
N LEU A 182 10.56 -13.64 -4.48
CA LEU A 182 11.27 -12.41 -4.13
C LEU A 182 12.07 -12.60 -2.83
N PRO A 183 13.23 -11.92 -2.70
CA PRO A 183 13.90 -11.78 -1.42
C PRO A 183 13.08 -10.94 -0.44
N ASP A 184 13.36 -11.07 0.86
CA ASP A 184 12.67 -10.31 1.89
C ASP A 184 13.38 -8.99 2.17
N PHE A 185 13.05 -7.97 1.42
CA PHE A 185 13.52 -6.59 1.64
C PHE A 185 12.39 -5.58 1.41
N TYR A 186 12.57 -4.37 1.88
CA TYR A 186 11.75 -3.21 1.53
C TYR A 186 12.57 -2.26 0.61
N PRO A 187 12.06 -1.82 -0.53
CA PRO A 187 10.70 -1.98 -1.07
C PRO A 187 10.62 -3.04 -2.20
N ALA A 188 10.60 -4.31 -1.89
CA ALA A 188 10.44 -5.38 -2.89
C ALA A 188 9.16 -5.23 -3.74
N GLY A 189 8.15 -4.52 -3.25
CA GLY A 189 6.89 -4.23 -3.94
C GLY A 189 6.87 -2.93 -4.73
N ASP A 190 7.97 -2.18 -4.86
CA ASP A 190 8.06 -1.08 -5.83
C ASP A 190 7.92 -1.66 -7.24
N GLU A 191 7.11 -1.03 -8.11
CA GLU A 191 6.83 -1.56 -9.47
C GLU A 191 8.12 -1.80 -10.28
N ARG A 192 9.14 -0.95 -10.12
CA ARG A 192 10.43 -1.10 -10.81
C ARG A 192 11.29 -2.19 -10.21
N ALA A 193 11.20 -2.41 -8.88
CA ALA A 193 11.82 -3.55 -8.24
C ALA A 193 11.18 -4.87 -8.70
N ILE A 194 9.84 -4.93 -8.79
CA ILE A 194 9.12 -6.09 -9.32
C ILE A 194 9.55 -6.40 -10.77
N VAL A 195 9.63 -5.38 -11.64
CA VAL A 195 10.10 -5.56 -13.03
C VAL A 195 11.53 -6.10 -13.05
N ARG A 196 12.44 -5.54 -12.25
CA ARG A 196 13.82 -6.01 -12.16
C ARG A 196 13.90 -7.47 -11.68
N GLU A 197 13.19 -7.81 -10.61
CA GLU A 197 13.24 -9.17 -10.04
C GLU A 197 12.57 -10.24 -10.93
N CYS A 198 11.56 -9.85 -11.72
CA CYS A 198 10.83 -10.78 -12.59
C CYS A 198 11.41 -10.87 -14.00
N LEU A 199 11.89 -9.76 -14.56
CA LEU A 199 12.29 -9.67 -15.98
C LEU A 199 13.77 -9.35 -16.18
N GLY A 200 14.48 -8.90 -15.13
CA GLY A 200 15.88 -8.46 -15.24
C GLY A 200 16.06 -7.03 -15.77
N ASP A 201 14.97 -6.31 -16.08
CA ASP A 201 15.01 -4.98 -16.66
C ASP A 201 15.11 -3.90 -15.58
N GLU A 202 16.07 -2.98 -15.69
CA GLU A 202 16.18 -1.81 -14.82
C GLU A 202 15.47 -0.60 -15.42
N LEU A 203 14.37 -0.17 -14.81
CA LEU A 203 13.62 1.01 -15.22
C LEU A 203 14.14 2.28 -14.54
N LYS A 204 14.25 3.37 -15.30
CA LYS A 204 14.58 4.70 -14.79
C LYS A 204 13.42 5.26 -13.95
N PRO A 205 13.67 6.26 -13.06
CA PRO A 205 12.63 6.86 -12.21
C PRO A 205 11.40 7.41 -12.94
N GLU A 206 11.57 7.91 -14.16
CA GLU A 206 10.51 8.46 -15.01
C GLU A 206 9.77 7.41 -15.83
N GLN A 207 10.30 6.19 -15.95
CA GLN A 207 9.68 5.13 -16.74
C GLN A 207 8.59 4.40 -15.96
N LEU A 208 7.55 3.99 -16.68
CA LEU A 208 6.50 3.11 -16.20
C LEU A 208 6.83 1.64 -16.54
N PRO A 209 6.24 0.66 -15.86
CA PRO A 209 6.43 -0.77 -16.18
C PRO A 209 6.16 -1.13 -17.64
N THR A 210 5.29 -0.39 -18.33
CA THR A 210 5.00 -0.57 -19.77
C THR A 210 6.23 -0.38 -20.66
N ALA A 211 7.27 0.33 -20.20
CA ALA A 211 8.54 0.43 -20.93
C ALA A 211 9.32 -0.90 -21.01
N ALA A 212 9.02 -1.83 -20.07
CA ALA A 212 9.50 -3.22 -20.08
C ALA A 212 8.37 -4.18 -20.52
N MET A 213 7.36 -3.69 -21.24
CA MET A 213 6.19 -4.46 -21.64
C MET A 213 5.53 -5.20 -20.44
N ALA A 214 5.41 -4.55 -19.30
CA ALA A 214 4.86 -5.13 -18.08
C ALA A 214 3.71 -4.31 -17.50
N ILE A 215 2.69 -4.99 -16.97
CA ILE A 215 1.66 -4.46 -16.09
C ILE A 215 1.96 -4.99 -14.69
N VAL A 216 2.23 -4.12 -13.72
CA VAL A 216 2.35 -4.52 -12.32
C VAL A 216 1.04 -4.23 -11.60
N SER A 217 0.43 -5.22 -10.94
CA SER A 217 -0.84 -5.06 -10.24
C SER A 217 -0.83 -5.77 -8.88
N ASN A 218 -1.40 -5.13 -7.86
CA ASN A 218 -1.49 -5.69 -6.51
C ASN A 218 -2.50 -6.86 -6.46
N VAL A 219 -2.28 -7.81 -5.54
CA VAL A 219 -3.12 -9.01 -5.31
C VAL A 219 -4.60 -8.67 -5.19
N GLU A 220 -4.97 -7.72 -4.32
CA GLU A 220 -6.38 -7.36 -4.13
C GLU A 220 -6.99 -6.74 -5.39
N THR A 221 -6.24 -5.89 -6.11
CA THR A 221 -6.68 -5.36 -7.41
C THR A 221 -7.00 -6.50 -8.39
N VAL A 222 -6.12 -7.48 -8.47
CA VAL A 222 -6.28 -8.66 -9.36
C VAL A 222 -7.50 -9.49 -8.96
N ALA A 223 -7.71 -9.72 -7.67
CA ALA A 223 -8.90 -10.45 -7.19
C ALA A 223 -10.21 -9.66 -7.46
N ARG A 224 -10.21 -8.32 -7.33
CA ARG A 224 -11.38 -7.50 -7.71
C ARG A 224 -11.66 -7.53 -9.20
N VAL A 225 -10.67 -7.74 -10.06
CA VAL A 225 -10.88 -7.98 -11.49
C VAL A 225 -11.66 -9.29 -11.71
N ALA A 226 -11.29 -10.36 -11.02
CA ALA A 226 -12.06 -11.63 -11.10
C ALA A 226 -13.51 -11.42 -10.64
N GLU A 227 -13.75 -10.76 -9.50
CA GLU A 227 -15.09 -10.45 -9.00
C GLU A 227 -15.92 -9.58 -9.98
N ALA A 228 -15.28 -8.60 -10.62
CA ALA A 228 -15.96 -7.75 -11.60
C ALA A 228 -16.42 -8.54 -12.82
N ILE A 229 -15.64 -9.48 -13.29
CA ILE A 229 -15.92 -10.25 -14.50
C ILE A 229 -16.87 -11.43 -14.21
N GLU A 230 -16.61 -12.19 -13.15
CA GLU A 230 -17.38 -13.40 -12.81
C GLU A 230 -18.73 -13.07 -12.15
N ASP A 231 -18.71 -12.13 -11.20
CA ASP A 231 -19.87 -11.80 -10.35
C ASP A 231 -20.55 -10.48 -10.77
N ARG A 232 -19.93 -9.72 -11.67
CA ARG A 232 -20.35 -8.35 -12.05
C ARG A 232 -20.37 -7.41 -10.85
N LYS A 233 -19.44 -7.60 -9.91
CA LYS A 233 -19.38 -6.89 -8.63
C LYS A 233 -18.57 -5.60 -8.76
N PRO A 234 -19.16 -4.42 -8.46
CA PRO A 234 -18.40 -3.16 -8.39
C PRO A 234 -17.41 -3.17 -7.22
N SER A 235 -16.36 -2.35 -7.35
CA SER A 235 -15.31 -2.22 -6.32
C SER A 235 -15.72 -1.23 -5.23
N PHE A 236 -16.39 -1.71 -4.20
CA PHE A 236 -16.84 -0.94 -3.05
C PHE A 236 -16.38 -1.52 -1.69
N LEU A 237 -15.56 -2.55 -1.72
CA LEU A 237 -15.00 -3.21 -0.53
C LEU A 237 -13.47 -3.13 -0.54
N LYS A 238 -12.88 -3.20 0.65
CA LYS A 238 -11.43 -3.13 0.87
C LYS A 238 -10.98 -4.12 1.95
N ASN A 239 -9.86 -4.79 1.71
CA ASN A 239 -9.20 -5.60 2.73
C ASN A 239 -8.23 -4.72 3.53
N VAL A 240 -8.30 -4.75 4.85
CA VAL A 240 -7.53 -3.86 5.73
C VAL A 240 -6.85 -4.65 6.84
N THR A 241 -5.59 -4.33 7.10
CA THR A 241 -4.89 -4.79 8.30
C THR A 241 -4.99 -3.72 9.40
N VAL A 242 -5.50 -4.07 10.58
CA VAL A 242 -5.51 -3.19 11.76
C VAL A 242 -4.56 -3.75 12.80
N ARG A 243 -3.67 -2.93 13.36
CA ARG A 243 -2.74 -3.36 14.40
C ARG A 243 -2.17 -2.20 15.23
N GLY A 244 -1.44 -2.55 16.27
CA GLY A 244 -0.79 -1.59 17.17
C GLY A 244 -1.40 -1.60 18.57
N LYS A 245 -1.67 -0.44 19.16
CA LYS A 245 -2.19 -0.27 20.53
C LYS A 245 -3.64 -0.77 20.68
N MET A 246 -3.82 -2.08 20.53
CA MET A 246 -5.10 -2.75 20.75
C MET A 246 -5.15 -3.40 22.13
N VAL A 247 -6.35 -3.52 22.69
CA VAL A 247 -6.57 -4.32 23.90
C VAL A 247 -6.41 -5.80 23.51
N GLY A 248 -5.51 -6.50 24.21
CA GLY A 248 -5.15 -7.90 23.87
C GLY A 248 -3.84 -8.06 23.11
N GLY A 249 -3.27 -7.00 22.55
CA GLY A 249 -1.94 -7.04 21.92
C GLY A 249 -1.88 -6.36 20.56
N GLY A 250 -0.67 -6.26 20.01
CA GLY A 250 -0.38 -5.59 18.72
C GLY A 250 -0.49 -6.48 17.49
N ASP A 251 -0.96 -7.71 17.60
CA ASP A 251 -1.11 -8.64 16.50
C ASP A 251 -1.97 -8.07 15.34
N ALA A 252 -1.73 -8.57 14.15
CA ALA A 252 -2.48 -8.13 12.98
C ALA A 252 -3.91 -8.67 12.99
N HIS A 253 -4.89 -7.77 13.04
CA HIS A 253 -6.29 -8.08 12.77
C HIS A 253 -6.57 -7.88 11.29
N ILE A 254 -6.88 -8.95 10.58
CA ILE A 254 -7.12 -8.93 9.14
C ILE A 254 -8.62 -8.83 8.91
N LEU A 255 -9.07 -7.72 8.37
CA LEU A 255 -10.46 -7.47 8.02
C LEU A 255 -10.62 -7.58 6.51
N MET A 256 -11.41 -8.57 6.08
CA MET A 256 -11.74 -8.77 4.68
C MET A 256 -13.06 -8.06 4.35
N ASP A 257 -13.15 -7.52 3.14
CA ASP A 257 -14.37 -6.94 2.59
C ASP A 257 -15.01 -5.83 3.46
N VAL A 258 -14.18 -4.95 4.02
CA VAL A 258 -14.62 -3.76 4.74
C VAL A 258 -15.24 -2.76 3.75
N PRO A 259 -16.43 -2.19 4.03
CA PRO A 259 -17.03 -1.15 3.21
C PRO A 259 -16.10 0.05 3.01
N VAL A 260 -15.82 0.42 1.76
CA VAL A 260 -15.08 1.65 1.43
C VAL A 260 -15.82 2.85 1.99
N ALA A 261 -15.09 3.84 2.47
CA ALA A 261 -15.60 5.05 3.12
C ALA A 261 -16.20 4.86 4.54
N MET A 262 -16.03 3.67 5.14
CA MET A 262 -16.28 3.48 6.57
C MET A 262 -15.30 4.34 7.37
N ALA A 263 -15.77 4.94 8.48
CA ALA A 263 -14.93 5.73 9.38
C ALA A 263 -13.83 4.87 10.02
N VAL A 264 -12.63 5.43 10.20
CA VAL A 264 -11.50 4.75 10.85
C VAL A 264 -11.90 4.16 12.21
N SER A 265 -12.68 4.90 13.02
CA SER A 265 -13.17 4.39 14.30
C SER A 265 -14.03 3.13 14.18
N ASP A 266 -14.90 3.06 13.16
CA ASP A 266 -15.74 1.88 12.94
C ASP A 266 -14.91 0.69 12.44
N VAL A 267 -13.91 0.94 11.58
CA VAL A 267 -12.98 -0.11 11.10
C VAL A 267 -12.14 -0.67 12.26
N ILE A 268 -11.62 0.19 13.14
CA ILE A 268 -10.88 -0.24 14.33
C ILE A 268 -11.80 -1.07 15.24
N ALA A 269 -13.06 -0.64 15.45
CA ALA A 269 -14.03 -1.38 16.27
C ALA A 269 -14.34 -2.78 15.72
N LEU A 270 -14.27 -3.01 14.41
CA LEU A 270 -14.37 -4.36 13.82
C LEU A 270 -13.19 -5.26 14.20
N ALA A 271 -12.02 -4.67 14.39
CA ALA A 271 -10.81 -5.39 14.81
C ALA A 271 -10.76 -5.63 16.33
N GLY A 272 -11.46 -4.82 17.12
CA GLY A 272 -11.50 -4.88 18.57
C GLY A 272 -11.44 -3.50 19.22
N GLU A 273 -11.07 -3.47 20.48
CA GLU A 273 -10.95 -2.24 21.26
C GLU A 273 -9.50 -1.72 21.20
N MET A 274 -9.35 -0.42 20.91
CA MET A 274 -8.04 0.24 20.96
C MET A 274 -7.77 0.78 22.38
N LYS A 275 -6.50 0.88 22.77
CA LYS A 275 -6.09 1.50 24.02
C LYS A 275 -6.34 3.01 23.98
N GLU A 276 -6.65 3.61 25.13
CA GLU A 276 -6.88 5.06 25.24
C GLU A 276 -5.59 5.87 25.00
N GLU A 277 -4.43 5.35 25.46
CA GLU A 277 -3.14 5.99 25.31
C GLU A 277 -2.45 5.49 24.03
N TYR A 278 -2.33 6.37 23.04
CA TYR A 278 -1.64 6.12 21.76
C TYR A 278 -1.01 7.41 21.22
N GLY A 279 -0.08 7.27 20.25
CA GLY A 279 0.59 8.40 19.63
C GLY A 279 -0.23 9.03 18.51
N GLU A 280 -0.43 8.28 17.45
CA GLU A 280 -1.23 8.69 16.29
C GLU A 280 -1.90 7.46 15.65
N ILE A 281 -2.82 7.68 14.73
CA ILE A 281 -3.36 6.65 13.85
C ILE A 281 -2.81 6.91 12.45
N ILE A 282 -2.15 5.91 11.86
CA ILE A 282 -1.61 5.97 10.51
C ILE A 282 -2.55 5.21 9.58
N MET A 283 -3.02 5.86 8.51
CA MET A 283 -3.77 5.24 7.42
C MET A 283 -2.81 4.91 6.27
N GLY A 284 -2.65 3.64 5.95
CA GLY A 284 -1.71 3.13 4.95
C GLY A 284 -0.69 2.17 5.55
N GLY A 285 0.48 2.04 4.91
CA GLY A 285 1.60 1.26 5.44
C GLY A 285 2.41 2.02 6.49
N SER A 286 3.27 1.33 7.23
CA SER A 286 4.14 1.95 8.24
C SER A 286 5.17 2.92 7.64
N TYR A 287 5.57 2.71 6.38
CA TYR A 287 6.50 3.59 5.65
C TYR A 287 5.77 4.74 4.93
N THR A 288 4.71 4.43 4.19
CA THR A 288 4.08 5.37 3.25
C THR A 288 2.78 5.96 3.75
N GLY A 289 2.23 5.42 4.84
CA GLY A 289 0.99 5.89 5.45
C GLY A 289 1.13 7.29 6.08
N LEU A 290 0.00 7.94 6.21
CA LEU A 290 -0.10 9.30 6.77
C LEU A 290 -1.00 9.30 8.01
N PRO A 291 -0.77 10.23 8.96
CA PRO A 291 -1.66 10.42 10.09
C PRO A 291 -3.10 10.69 9.64
N CYS A 292 -4.05 10.14 10.37
CA CYS A 292 -5.47 10.35 10.17
C CYS A 292 -6.21 10.49 11.50
N THR A 293 -7.48 10.89 11.42
CA THR A 293 -8.39 10.97 12.56
C THR A 293 -9.34 9.77 12.60
N LEU A 294 -10.03 9.59 13.72
CA LEU A 294 -11.04 8.54 13.90
C LEU A 294 -12.27 8.73 12.99
N ASP A 295 -12.51 9.94 12.48
CA ASP A 295 -13.65 10.27 11.63
C ASP A 295 -13.32 10.23 10.13
N ASP A 296 -12.03 10.11 9.78
CA ASP A 296 -11.63 10.00 8.39
C ASP A 296 -12.14 8.68 7.77
N PRO A 297 -12.62 8.71 6.52
CA PRO A 297 -13.05 7.52 5.82
C PRO A 297 -11.86 6.73 5.25
N ILE A 298 -11.92 5.40 5.33
CA ILE A 298 -10.98 4.57 4.56
C ILE A 298 -11.26 4.70 3.05
N LYS A 299 -10.20 4.51 2.24
CA LYS A 299 -10.26 4.61 0.77
C LYS A 299 -10.01 3.25 0.13
N LYS A 300 -10.29 3.13 -1.17
CA LYS A 300 -9.95 1.93 -1.96
C LYS A 300 -8.45 1.53 -1.86
N MET A 301 -7.57 2.46 -1.50
CA MET A 301 -6.13 2.22 -1.35
C MET A 301 -5.68 2.00 0.10
N THR A 302 -6.57 2.08 1.08
CA THR A 302 -6.19 1.95 2.50
C THR A 302 -5.83 0.50 2.82
N GLY A 303 -4.52 0.20 2.90
CA GLY A 303 -4.04 -1.15 3.21
C GLY A 303 -4.02 -1.46 4.70
N ALA A 304 -3.79 -0.47 5.56
CA ALA A 304 -3.73 -0.68 7.00
C ALA A 304 -4.17 0.53 7.82
N LEU A 305 -4.46 0.25 9.10
CA LEU A 305 -4.57 1.24 10.17
C LEU A 305 -3.59 0.82 11.28
N TYR A 306 -2.66 1.71 11.61
CA TYR A 306 -1.74 1.52 12.73
C TYR A 306 -2.11 2.48 13.86
N ILE A 307 -2.38 1.95 15.05
CA ILE A 307 -2.50 2.70 16.30
C ILE A 307 -1.12 2.65 16.97
N THR A 308 -0.38 3.78 16.98
CA THR A 308 1.04 3.78 17.30
C THR A 308 1.32 3.96 18.80
N GLU A 309 2.59 3.70 19.22
CA GLU A 309 3.09 4.16 20.51
C GLU A 309 3.10 5.69 20.57
N THR A 310 3.03 6.22 21.80
CA THR A 310 3.29 7.63 22.08
C THR A 310 4.72 8.01 21.70
N PHE A 311 4.93 9.28 21.36
CA PHE A 311 6.25 9.78 20.99
C PHE A 311 7.08 10.08 22.24
N GLU A 312 8.35 9.65 22.22
CA GLU A 312 9.33 10.02 23.23
C GLU A 312 9.68 11.52 23.11
N ASP A 313 9.72 12.24 24.22
CA ASP A 313 10.14 13.66 24.23
C ASP A 313 11.66 13.78 24.20
N LEU A 314 12.22 14.17 23.07
CA LEU A 314 13.66 14.39 22.90
C LEU A 314 14.16 15.72 23.49
N LYS A 315 13.28 16.52 24.09
CA LYS A 315 13.64 17.77 24.84
C LYS A 315 14.49 18.72 24.00
N GLN A 316 14.12 18.92 22.74
CA GLN A 316 14.84 19.79 21.79
C GLN A 316 16.31 19.33 21.54
N ALA A 317 16.58 18.03 21.64
CA ALA A 317 17.90 17.51 21.30
C ALA A 317 18.21 17.68 19.80
N GLU A 318 19.49 17.96 19.52
CA GLU A 318 20.01 18.12 18.17
C GLU A 318 19.79 16.82 17.37
N THR A 319 19.00 16.91 16.32
CA THR A 319 18.55 15.78 15.51
C THR A 319 18.83 16.01 14.03
N GLY A 320 19.49 15.06 13.40
CA GLY A 320 19.63 15.01 11.95
C GLY A 320 18.47 14.24 11.32
N ILE A 321 18.09 14.63 10.10
CA ILE A 321 17.11 13.91 9.28
C ILE A 321 17.80 13.35 8.04
N LEU A 322 17.62 12.04 7.78
CA LEU A 322 18.07 11.37 6.56
C LEU A 322 16.86 10.80 5.79
N VAL A 323 16.67 11.26 4.57
CA VAL A 323 15.52 10.91 3.73
C VAL A 323 15.95 10.12 2.51
N CYS A 324 15.38 8.93 2.35
CA CYS A 324 15.44 8.11 1.12
C CYS A 324 14.09 8.10 0.43
N ALA A 325 14.06 8.29 -0.89
CA ALA A 325 12.80 8.34 -1.66
C ALA A 325 12.10 6.99 -1.84
N SER A 326 12.70 5.88 -1.39
CA SER A 326 12.03 4.57 -1.34
C SER A 326 11.28 4.33 -0.03
N GLY A 327 11.54 5.09 1.02
CA GLY A 327 10.93 4.86 2.33
C GLY A 327 10.62 6.13 3.09
N GLY A 328 11.24 7.27 2.75
CA GLY A 328 11.09 8.53 3.44
C GLY A 328 10.37 9.60 2.63
N ASN A 329 9.68 10.49 3.34
CA ASN A 329 9.12 11.73 2.81
C ASN A 329 9.51 12.87 3.75
N ILE A 330 10.11 13.94 3.23
CA ILE A 330 10.65 15.02 4.06
C ILE A 330 9.58 15.69 4.94
N ASN A 331 8.37 15.88 4.42
CA ASN A 331 7.30 16.50 5.21
C ASN A 331 6.85 15.59 6.35
N ARG A 332 6.78 14.27 6.10
CA ARG A 332 6.50 13.28 7.14
C ARG A 332 7.63 13.24 8.18
N MET A 333 8.88 13.31 7.76
CA MET A 333 10.02 13.32 8.66
C MET A 333 10.04 14.56 9.57
N ARG A 334 9.71 15.74 9.02
CA ARG A 334 9.56 16.98 9.80
C ARG A 334 8.39 16.92 10.77
N ASP A 335 7.25 16.35 10.38
CA ASP A 335 6.10 16.10 11.26
C ASP A 335 6.51 15.20 12.44
N LEU A 336 7.21 14.09 12.15
CA LEU A 336 7.74 13.20 13.19
C LEU A 336 8.74 13.92 14.12
N ALA A 337 9.69 14.69 13.57
CA ALA A 337 10.63 15.47 14.38
C ALA A 337 9.88 16.43 15.33
N THR A 338 8.81 17.06 14.86
CA THR A 338 7.94 17.91 15.70
C THR A 338 7.27 17.10 16.81
N LYS A 339 6.72 15.93 16.51
CA LYS A 339 6.06 15.04 17.48
C LYS A 339 7.03 14.49 18.53
N TYR A 340 8.28 14.23 18.14
CA TYR A 340 9.36 13.87 19.05
C TYR A 340 9.94 15.07 19.83
N ASN A 341 9.47 16.29 19.60
CA ASN A 341 10.02 17.51 20.20
C ASN A 341 11.54 17.64 19.96
N ALA A 342 11.96 17.41 18.71
CA ALA A 342 13.36 17.43 18.27
C ALA A 342 13.77 18.80 17.73
N ASN A 343 15.03 19.20 17.94
CA ASN A 343 15.66 20.34 17.27
C ASN A 343 16.39 19.86 16.00
N VAL A 344 15.82 20.10 14.84
CA VAL A 344 16.40 19.65 13.56
C VAL A 344 17.58 20.56 13.18
N VAL A 345 18.79 20.01 13.17
CA VAL A 345 20.04 20.74 12.86
C VAL A 345 20.57 20.47 11.44
N CYS A 346 20.15 19.37 10.81
CA CYS A 346 20.58 19.00 9.46
C CYS A 346 19.55 18.13 8.78
N GLU A 347 19.32 18.35 7.48
CA GLU A 347 18.47 17.49 6.63
C GLU A 347 19.28 17.03 5.40
N CYS A 348 19.36 15.73 5.20
CA CYS A 348 20.05 15.11 4.07
C CYS A 348 19.12 14.22 3.27
N PHE A 349 19.37 14.14 1.96
CA PHE A 349 18.69 13.24 1.03
C PHE A 349 19.69 12.22 0.49
N CYS A 350 19.24 10.97 0.37
CA CYS A 350 19.99 9.94 -0.32
C CYS A 350 20.30 10.37 -1.77
N GLU A 351 21.49 10.07 -2.28
CA GLU A 351 21.89 10.39 -3.66
C GLU A 351 20.94 9.79 -4.71
N ASN A 352 20.39 8.61 -4.43
CA ASN A 352 19.37 7.98 -5.27
C ASN A 352 18.00 8.68 -5.23
N ALA A 353 17.80 9.69 -4.39
CA ALA A 353 16.52 10.44 -4.28
C ALA A 353 16.41 11.52 -5.36
N ILE A 354 16.15 11.10 -6.60
CA ILE A 354 16.10 11.97 -7.79
C ILE A 354 14.82 12.80 -7.80
N GLU A 355 14.98 14.11 -7.91
CA GLU A 355 13.85 15.04 -8.00
C GLU A 355 13.18 14.97 -9.37
N GLN A 356 11.86 14.87 -9.36
CA GLN A 356 11.01 14.83 -10.54
C GLN A 356 10.54 16.24 -10.91
N LYS A 357 10.02 16.42 -12.13
CA LYS A 357 9.53 17.71 -12.62
C LYS A 357 8.43 18.36 -11.75
N ASN A 358 7.70 17.56 -10.99
CA ASN A 358 6.65 18.01 -10.07
C ASN A 358 7.15 18.26 -8.63
N GLY A 359 8.48 18.23 -8.41
CA GLY A 359 9.12 18.40 -7.10
C GLY A 359 9.09 17.16 -6.20
N ALA A 360 8.40 16.08 -6.58
CA ALA A 360 8.47 14.82 -5.85
C ALA A 360 9.83 14.14 -6.07
N ARG A 361 10.28 13.36 -5.08
CA ARG A 361 11.51 12.58 -5.21
C ARG A 361 11.18 11.10 -5.43
N LYS A 362 11.90 10.48 -6.37
CA LYS A 362 11.83 9.02 -6.60
C LYS A 362 13.21 8.41 -6.47
N CYS A 363 13.29 7.23 -5.89
CA CYS A 363 14.54 6.48 -5.82
C CYS A 363 15.00 6.07 -7.23
N ALA A 364 16.26 6.27 -7.57
CA ALA A 364 16.82 5.81 -8.84
C ALA A 364 16.81 4.28 -8.93
N ARG A 365 17.15 3.57 -7.84
CA ARG A 365 17.25 2.10 -7.77
C ARG A 365 16.59 1.58 -6.48
N PRO A 366 15.25 1.34 -6.46
CA PRO A 366 14.56 0.89 -5.27
C PRO A 366 15.15 -0.40 -4.68
N GLY A 367 15.44 -0.37 -3.37
CA GLY A 367 16.04 -1.48 -2.64
C GLY A 367 17.56 -1.62 -2.77
N LEU A 368 18.25 -0.75 -3.53
CA LEU A 368 19.70 -0.77 -3.72
C LEU A 368 20.30 0.56 -3.23
N CYS A 369 20.98 0.52 -2.08
CA CYS A 369 21.55 1.70 -1.46
C CYS A 369 22.90 2.08 -2.10
N PRO A 370 23.16 3.37 -2.40
CA PRO A 370 24.47 3.83 -2.88
C PRO A 370 25.52 4.00 -1.77
N GLY A 371 25.12 3.84 -0.52
CA GLY A 371 25.86 4.27 0.67
C GLY A 371 25.32 5.59 1.23
N GLN A 372 25.72 5.93 2.46
CA GLN A 372 25.24 7.14 3.16
C GLN A 372 26.37 7.86 3.91
N GLU A 373 27.63 7.58 3.56
CA GLU A 373 28.80 8.08 4.28
C GLU A 373 28.84 9.60 4.36
N ASP A 374 28.67 10.28 3.23
CA ASP A 374 28.73 11.75 3.15
C ASP A 374 27.55 12.40 3.87
N ASN A 375 26.35 11.82 3.78
CA ASN A 375 25.17 12.26 4.50
C ASN A 375 25.37 12.11 6.03
N LEU A 376 25.86 10.96 6.48
CA LEU A 376 26.11 10.69 7.89
C LEU A 376 27.21 11.61 8.44
N LYS A 377 28.25 11.87 7.65
CA LYS A 377 29.29 12.85 8.01
C LYS A 377 28.70 14.25 8.16
N ALA A 378 27.92 14.73 7.22
CA ALA A 378 27.30 16.07 7.29
C ALA A 378 26.39 16.22 8.53
N ILE A 379 25.60 15.19 8.85
CA ILE A 379 24.74 15.16 10.03
C ILE A 379 25.57 15.16 11.32
N THR A 380 26.66 14.41 11.36
CA THR A 380 27.58 14.38 12.51
C THR A 380 28.27 15.73 12.70
N ASP A 381 28.79 16.33 11.61
CA ASP A 381 29.46 17.64 11.63
C ASP A 381 28.50 18.76 12.08
N ALA A 382 27.20 18.61 11.85
CA ALA A 382 26.14 19.51 12.35
C ALA A 382 25.84 19.32 13.85
N GLY A 383 26.48 18.40 14.53
CA GLY A 383 26.37 18.18 15.98
C GLY A 383 25.12 17.36 16.37
N ALA A 384 24.52 16.61 15.48
CA ALA A 384 23.35 15.79 15.79
C ALA A 384 23.68 14.70 16.82
N LYS A 385 22.82 14.52 17.81
CA LYS A 385 22.85 13.44 18.81
C LYS A 385 21.87 12.34 18.48
N TYR A 386 20.83 12.69 17.74
CA TYR A 386 19.82 11.75 17.23
C TYR A 386 19.82 11.78 15.71
N LEU A 387 19.54 10.63 15.12
CA LEU A 387 19.30 10.49 13.69
C LEU A 387 17.89 9.95 13.46
N LEU A 388 17.00 10.80 12.97
CA LEU A 388 15.69 10.38 12.46
C LEU A 388 15.84 10.05 10.98
N PHE A 389 15.61 8.79 10.61
CA PHE A 389 15.82 8.34 9.24
C PHE A 389 14.61 7.56 8.69
N GLY A 390 14.30 7.83 7.42
CA GLY A 390 13.27 7.14 6.68
C GLY A 390 13.86 6.60 5.40
N ASN A 391 14.06 5.28 5.33
CA ASN A 391 14.81 4.63 4.26
C ASN A 391 14.37 3.18 3.99
N CYS A 392 14.87 2.60 2.92
CA CYS A 392 14.70 1.18 2.59
C CYS A 392 15.61 0.28 3.45
N SER A 393 15.36 -1.04 3.43
CA SER A 393 16.10 -2.02 4.25
C SER A 393 17.62 -1.97 4.03
N ASP A 394 18.05 -1.91 2.77
CA ASP A 394 19.48 -1.88 2.42
C ASP A 394 20.19 -0.62 2.93
N CYS A 395 19.50 0.53 2.87
CA CYS A 395 20.01 1.78 3.44
C CYS A 395 20.00 1.76 4.98
N ALA A 396 19.00 1.12 5.60
CA ALA A 396 18.95 0.97 7.05
C ALA A 396 20.18 0.22 7.57
N ASP A 397 20.61 -0.82 6.88
CA ASP A 397 21.83 -1.55 7.22
C ASP A 397 23.06 -0.64 7.15
N SER A 398 23.25 0.10 6.06
CA SER A 398 24.34 1.09 5.93
C SER A 398 24.31 2.10 7.08
N VAL A 399 23.15 2.64 7.46
CA VAL A 399 23.00 3.64 8.52
C VAL A 399 23.32 3.03 9.89
N VAL A 400 22.76 1.88 10.22
CA VAL A 400 22.95 1.19 11.51
C VAL A 400 24.43 0.89 11.75
N ASN A 401 25.16 0.47 10.73
CA ASN A 401 26.57 0.11 10.84
C ASN A 401 27.51 1.32 10.91
N LYS A 402 27.12 2.47 10.34
CA LYS A 402 28.03 3.64 10.13
C LYS A 402 27.67 4.85 10.99
N ALA A 403 26.46 5.01 11.44
CA ALA A 403 26.02 6.17 12.26
C ALA A 403 26.47 6.05 13.73
N LYS A 404 27.77 6.05 13.95
CA LYS A 404 28.35 5.90 15.30
C LYS A 404 28.13 7.16 16.13
N GLY A 405 27.78 6.97 17.41
CA GLY A 405 27.63 8.08 18.38
C GLY A 405 26.30 8.81 18.36
N MET A 406 25.37 8.43 17.48
CA MET A 406 24.00 8.95 17.44
C MET A 406 23.00 7.90 17.91
N THR A 407 21.92 8.35 18.55
CA THR A 407 20.75 7.50 18.81
C THR A 407 19.88 7.44 17.57
N LEU A 408 19.57 6.24 17.09
CA LEU A 408 18.85 6.01 15.85
C LEU A 408 17.35 5.88 16.08
N ILE A 409 16.54 6.63 15.34
CA ILE A 409 15.09 6.56 15.33
C ILE A 409 14.65 6.38 13.87
N HIS A 410 14.09 5.21 13.54
CA HIS A 410 13.50 5.01 12.23
C HIS A 410 12.06 5.55 12.20
N GLN A 411 11.64 6.11 11.06
CA GLN A 411 10.30 6.70 10.90
C GLN A 411 9.14 5.76 11.24
N THR A 412 9.37 4.43 11.24
CA THR A 412 8.35 3.42 11.55
C THR A 412 8.40 2.94 12.99
N ASP A 413 9.39 3.32 13.80
CA ASP A 413 9.63 2.74 15.13
C ASP A 413 8.40 2.78 16.04
N HIS A 414 7.69 3.90 16.09
CA HIS A 414 6.49 4.06 16.91
C HIS A 414 5.33 3.15 16.48
N ALA A 415 5.22 2.87 15.17
CA ALA A 415 4.22 1.93 14.63
C ALA A 415 4.64 0.47 14.85
N MET A 416 5.90 0.14 14.60
CA MET A 416 6.43 -1.22 14.74
C MET A 416 6.46 -1.67 16.20
N LYS A 417 6.89 -0.81 17.13
CA LYS A 417 6.83 -1.07 18.58
C LYS A 417 5.40 -1.38 19.05
N ALA A 418 4.43 -0.55 18.64
CA ALA A 418 3.04 -0.77 19.00
C ALA A 418 2.47 -2.08 18.43
N ALA A 419 2.95 -2.49 17.26
CA ALA A 419 2.54 -3.70 16.57
C ALA A 419 3.27 -4.97 17.08
N GLY A 420 4.24 -4.86 17.97
CA GLY A 420 5.06 -5.98 18.42
C GLY A 420 5.96 -6.58 17.32
N GLU A 421 6.24 -5.81 16.28
CA GLU A 421 7.11 -6.22 15.18
C GLU A 421 8.56 -5.80 15.44
N PRO A 422 9.55 -6.55 14.93
CA PRO A 422 10.96 -6.16 15.00
C PRO A 422 11.18 -4.79 14.37
N LEU A 423 12.05 -3.99 14.96
CA LEU A 423 12.42 -2.70 14.39
C LEU A 423 13.27 -2.90 13.13
N ILE A 424 13.20 -1.97 12.19
CA ILE A 424 13.93 -2.10 10.90
C ILE A 424 15.42 -2.33 11.13
N ARG A 425 16.03 -1.65 12.09
CA ARG A 425 17.45 -1.84 12.45
C ARG A 425 17.79 -3.22 13.05
N GLU A 426 16.81 -3.90 13.64
CA GLU A 426 16.97 -5.25 14.18
C GLU A 426 16.82 -6.29 13.07
N MET A 427 15.92 -6.05 12.11
CA MET A 427 15.74 -6.89 10.93
C MET A 427 16.99 -6.91 10.05
N THR A 428 17.61 -5.76 9.82
CA THR A 428 18.84 -5.65 9.01
C THR A 428 20.02 -6.35 9.68
N ALA A 429 20.17 -6.24 10.98
CA ALA A 429 21.21 -6.95 11.73
C ALA A 429 21.06 -8.48 11.62
N ALA A 430 19.83 -9.00 11.66
CA ALA A 430 19.55 -10.43 11.50
C ALA A 430 19.82 -10.93 10.07
N MET A 431 19.57 -10.11 9.05
CA MET A 431 19.87 -10.45 7.65
C MET A 431 21.38 -10.56 7.38
N ASN A 432 22.21 -9.70 7.97
CA ASN A 432 23.67 -9.74 7.80
C ASN A 432 24.28 -11.00 8.42
N ILE A 433 23.83 -11.44 9.59
CA ILE A 433 24.25 -12.71 10.16
C ILE A 433 23.94 -13.87 9.22
N SER A 434 22.86 -13.83 8.45
CA SER A 434 22.49 -14.87 7.49
C SER A 434 23.28 -14.82 6.17
N GLN A 435 23.86 -13.68 5.82
CA GLN A 435 24.74 -13.55 4.65
C GLN A 435 26.16 -14.03 4.95
N ASP A 436 26.68 -13.74 6.15
CA ASP A 436 27.99 -14.22 6.60
C ASP A 436 28.04 -15.75 6.73
N LEU A 437 26.89 -16.39 6.98
CA LEU A 437 26.77 -17.86 7.03
C LEU A 437 26.68 -18.54 5.64
N LYS A 438 26.60 -17.77 4.55
CA LYS A 438 26.54 -18.31 3.16
C LYS A 438 27.86 -18.20 2.38
N VAL A 439 28.94 -17.78 3.01
CA VAL A 439 30.27 -17.71 2.40
C VAL A 439 31.13 -18.94 2.68
N GLU A 440 30.59 -19.93 3.40
CA GLU A 440 31.23 -21.24 3.60
C GLU A 440 30.29 -22.36 3.11
N ASP A 441 30.23 -22.53 1.75
CA ASP A 441 29.96 -23.82 1.09
C ASP A 441 30.42 -23.77 -0.38
#